data_0a15ac1e39e7d21d986f7ee40441606b
#
_entry.id   0a15ac1e39e7d21d986f7ee40441606b
#
_cell.length_a   1.000
_cell.length_b   1.000
_cell.length_c   1.000
_cell.angle_alpha   90.00
_cell.angle_beta   90.00
_cell.angle_gamma   90.00
#
_symmetry.space_group_name_H-M   'P 1'
#
loop_
_entity.id
_entity.type
_entity.pdbx_description
1 polymer ?
#
loop_
_entity_poly.entity_id
_entity_poly.type
_entity_poly.pdbx_seq_one_letter_code
_entity_poly.pdbx_strand_id
1 'polypeptide(L)'
;MKRRDFSLAAISAATVTGLPVAAQAQGPAAKKPVEGTDYLSLDKRVPTDVGAGKIEVIEFFWYSCPHCNAFEPQFAAWKKAAPKDVVVQRVPVRFRDDFEAQQRAYYVFESLNLVEAMHGKLFHAIHAERQQLNTAQALAAWVGKNGLPEQKFIETFNSFGVASKARRATQLQDAFKVQGVPALGVAGRFYTDGSLTQTMDRALQVAEYLIGEVRRGR
;
A
#
# COMPACT_ATOMS: atom_id res chain seq x y z
N MET A 1 12.64 91.45 21.05
CA MET A 1 12.74 90.47 19.94
C MET A 1 12.56 89.09 20.53
N LYS A 2 11.36 88.48 20.37
CA LYS A 2 11.03 87.19 20.94
C LYS A 2 10.73 86.22 19.75
N ARG A 3 11.57 85.24 19.63
CA ARG A 3 11.33 84.14 18.65
C ARG A 3 10.39 83.09 19.25
N ARG A 4 9.33 82.77 18.55
CA ARG A 4 8.38 81.72 18.87
C ARG A 4 8.82 80.41 18.20
N ASP A 5 9.10 79.46 19.03
CA ASP A 5 9.39 78.06 18.55
C ASP A 5 8.06 77.35 18.32
N PHE A 6 7.85 76.84 17.06
CA PHE A 6 6.75 76.02 16.72
C PHE A 6 7.23 74.54 16.76
N SER A 7 6.74 73.77 17.73
CA SER A 7 6.96 72.36 17.81
C SER A 7 5.92 71.63 16.90
N LEU A 8 6.41 71.02 15.86
CA LEU A 8 5.62 70.12 15.01
C LEU A 8 5.61 68.71 15.64
N ALA A 9 4.45 68.29 16.15
CA ALA A 9 4.21 66.88 16.55
C ALA A 9 3.97 65.99 15.31
N ALA A 10 4.90 65.08 15.06
CA ALA A 10 4.73 64.08 14.02
C ALA A 10 3.85 62.93 14.55
N ILE A 11 2.67 62.78 13.97
CA ILE A 11 1.78 61.64 14.22
C ILE A 11 2.24 60.51 13.29
N SER A 12 2.88 59.48 13.86
CA SER A 12 3.23 58.26 13.13
C SER A 12 1.99 57.37 13.01
N ALA A 13 1.41 57.30 11.83
CA ALA A 13 0.36 56.33 11.50
C ALA A 13 1.02 54.96 11.27
N ALA A 14 0.82 54.01 12.18
CA ALA A 14 1.22 52.60 11.99
C ALA A 14 0.24 51.92 11.06
N THR A 15 0.62 51.71 9.82
CA THR A 15 -0.12 50.86 8.84
C THR A 15 0.10 49.41 9.19
N VAL A 16 -0.91 48.77 9.77
CA VAL A 16 -0.96 47.29 9.95
C VAL A 16 -1.25 46.70 8.59
N THR A 17 -0.20 46.22 7.91
CA THR A 17 -0.33 45.38 6.70
C THR A 17 -0.78 44.00 7.12
N GLY A 18 -2.08 43.73 7.07
CA GLY A 18 -2.64 42.38 7.19
C GLY A 18 -2.18 41.52 6.02
N LEU A 19 -1.34 40.50 6.29
CA LEU A 19 -1.02 39.48 5.32
C LEU A 19 -2.29 38.70 5.01
N PRO A 20 -2.63 38.45 3.73
CA PRO A 20 -3.75 37.57 3.38
C PRO A 20 -3.42 36.18 3.87
N VAL A 21 -4.17 35.65 4.82
CA VAL A 21 -4.20 34.22 5.15
C VAL A 21 -4.75 33.55 3.92
N ALA A 22 -3.86 32.85 3.18
CA ALA A 22 -4.27 32.02 2.07
C ALA A 22 -5.20 30.93 2.64
N ALA A 23 -6.49 31.08 2.42
CA ALA A 23 -7.46 30.04 2.65
C ALA A 23 -7.07 28.85 1.77
N GLN A 24 -6.50 27.81 2.36
CA GLN A 24 -6.30 26.55 1.67
C GLN A 24 -7.69 26.05 1.30
N ALA A 25 -7.98 26.04 -0.01
CA ALA A 25 -9.18 25.44 -0.56
C ALA A 25 -9.15 23.95 -0.17
N GLN A 26 -9.91 23.59 0.85
CA GLN A 26 -10.21 22.19 1.14
C GLN A 26 -10.99 21.66 -0.08
N GLY A 27 -10.36 20.78 -0.85
CA GLY A 27 -11.04 20.06 -1.92
C GLY A 27 -12.34 19.44 -1.39
N PRO A 28 -13.30 19.12 -2.25
CA PRO A 28 -14.59 18.57 -1.83
C PRO A 28 -14.35 17.39 -0.90
N ALA A 29 -14.93 17.45 0.30
CA ALA A 29 -14.78 16.41 1.32
C ALA A 29 -15.14 15.05 0.68
N ALA A 30 -14.21 14.11 0.67
CA ALA A 30 -14.42 12.80 0.09
C ALA A 30 -15.66 12.18 0.73
N LYS A 31 -16.61 11.71 -0.10
CA LYS A 31 -17.83 11.08 0.39
C LYS A 31 -17.49 9.97 1.36
N LYS A 32 -18.22 9.90 2.48
CA LYS A 32 -18.06 8.82 3.47
C LYS A 32 -18.24 7.46 2.75
N PRO A 33 -17.34 6.50 2.97
CA PRO A 33 -17.45 5.16 2.40
C PRO A 33 -18.74 4.45 2.84
N VAL A 34 -19.36 3.72 1.91
CA VAL A 34 -20.63 3.01 2.10
C VAL A 34 -20.38 1.51 1.95
N GLU A 35 -20.82 0.73 2.95
CA GLU A 35 -20.78 -0.72 2.90
C GLU A 35 -21.66 -1.26 1.75
N GLY A 36 -21.17 -2.30 1.08
CA GLY A 36 -21.82 -2.86 -0.12
C GLY A 36 -21.54 -2.10 -1.41
N THR A 37 -21.00 -0.88 -1.31
CA THR A 37 -20.65 -0.03 -2.47
C THR A 37 -19.14 0.20 -2.56
N ASP A 38 -18.55 0.78 -1.50
CA ASP A 38 -17.12 1.10 -1.48
C ASP A 38 -16.28 -0.01 -0.81
N TYR A 39 -16.90 -0.82 0.07
CA TYR A 39 -16.24 -1.94 0.75
C TYR A 39 -17.25 -3.01 1.14
N LEU A 40 -16.74 -4.19 1.47
CA LEU A 40 -17.52 -5.32 1.98
C LEU A 40 -17.04 -5.70 3.38
N SER A 41 -17.98 -6.04 4.27
CA SER A 41 -17.66 -6.76 5.51
C SER A 41 -17.55 -8.26 5.20
N LEU A 42 -16.54 -8.92 5.76
CA LEU A 42 -16.39 -10.36 5.64
C LEU A 42 -17.39 -11.08 6.54
N ASP A 43 -18.00 -12.16 6.06
CA ASP A 43 -18.96 -12.97 6.83
C ASP A 43 -18.32 -13.57 8.10
N LYS A 44 -17.02 -13.88 8.02
CA LYS A 44 -16.22 -14.38 9.13
C LYS A 44 -14.93 -13.55 9.26
N ARG A 45 -14.61 -13.18 10.48
CA ARG A 45 -13.36 -12.50 10.75
C ARG A 45 -12.17 -13.43 10.44
N VAL A 46 -11.25 -12.95 9.63
CA VAL A 46 -9.98 -13.62 9.34
C VAL A 46 -8.99 -13.29 10.47
N PRO A 47 -8.33 -14.30 11.07
CA PRO A 47 -7.28 -14.03 12.05
C PRO A 47 -6.15 -13.19 11.46
N THR A 48 -5.70 -12.18 12.21
CA THR A 48 -4.58 -11.32 11.83
C THR A 48 -3.29 -11.78 12.49
N ASP A 49 -2.16 -11.56 11.84
CA ASP A 49 -0.83 -11.91 12.36
C ASP A 49 -0.13 -10.74 13.08
N VAL A 50 -0.90 -9.78 13.57
CA VAL A 50 -0.39 -8.58 14.23
C VAL A 50 -0.68 -8.60 15.73
N GLY A 51 0.21 -7.97 16.52
CA GLY A 51 0.05 -7.89 17.97
C GLY A 51 -1.16 -7.08 18.42
N ALA A 52 -1.54 -7.22 19.68
CA ALA A 52 -2.64 -6.47 20.28
C ALA A 52 -2.46 -4.96 20.08
N GLY A 53 -3.54 -4.26 19.76
CA GLY A 53 -3.54 -2.82 19.50
C GLY A 53 -3.00 -2.42 18.12
N LYS A 54 -2.65 -3.39 17.26
CA LYS A 54 -2.26 -3.16 15.87
C LYS A 54 -3.41 -3.46 14.92
N ILE A 55 -3.42 -2.73 13.81
CA ILE A 55 -4.40 -2.90 12.72
C ILE A 55 -3.66 -3.38 11.50
N GLU A 56 -3.99 -4.58 11.05
CA GLU A 56 -3.43 -5.16 9.84
C GLU A 56 -4.11 -4.58 8.60
N VAL A 57 -3.32 -4.20 7.61
CA VAL A 57 -3.78 -3.91 6.24
C VAL A 57 -3.03 -4.81 5.29
N ILE A 58 -3.76 -5.58 4.50
CA ILE A 58 -3.20 -6.49 3.50
C ILE A 58 -3.43 -5.90 2.12
N GLU A 59 -2.37 -5.85 1.30
CA GLU A 59 -2.48 -5.70 -0.14
C GLU A 59 -2.42 -7.09 -0.78
N PHE A 60 -3.46 -7.45 -1.52
CA PHE A 60 -3.44 -8.60 -2.43
C PHE A 60 -2.97 -8.14 -3.81
N PHE A 61 -1.95 -8.77 -4.36
CA PHE A 61 -1.33 -8.34 -5.61
C PHE A 61 -0.81 -9.53 -6.44
N TRP A 62 -0.47 -9.26 -7.70
CA TRP A 62 0.24 -10.17 -8.58
C TRP A 62 1.26 -9.40 -9.41
N TYR A 63 2.48 -9.92 -9.55
CA TYR A 63 3.55 -9.23 -10.27
C TYR A 63 3.22 -8.97 -11.75
N SER A 64 2.54 -9.88 -12.44
CA SER A 64 2.16 -9.66 -13.84
C SER A 64 0.86 -8.87 -14.02
N CYS A 65 0.24 -8.35 -12.95
CA CYS A 65 -0.94 -7.52 -13.03
C CYS A 65 -0.58 -6.06 -13.37
N PRO A 66 -1.04 -5.50 -14.52
CA PRO A 66 -0.75 -4.11 -14.88
C PRO A 66 -1.31 -3.09 -13.88
N HIS A 67 -2.49 -3.37 -13.32
CA HIS A 67 -3.12 -2.50 -12.32
C HIS A 67 -2.34 -2.50 -10.99
N CYS A 68 -1.76 -3.66 -10.58
CA CYS A 68 -0.88 -3.72 -9.42
C CYS A 68 0.41 -2.91 -9.65
N ASN A 69 1.01 -3.05 -10.85
CA ASN A 69 2.19 -2.24 -11.21
C ASN A 69 1.89 -0.74 -11.20
N ALA A 70 0.74 -0.31 -11.71
CA ALA A 70 0.34 1.09 -11.69
C ALA A 70 0.06 1.62 -10.27
N PHE A 71 -0.45 0.75 -9.39
CA PHE A 71 -0.77 1.09 -8.00
C PHE A 71 0.44 1.11 -7.07
N GLU A 72 1.48 0.30 -7.36
CA GLU A 72 2.64 0.09 -6.47
C GLU A 72 3.32 1.38 -5.99
N PRO A 73 3.61 2.40 -6.83
CA PRO A 73 4.26 3.63 -6.34
C PRO A 73 3.43 4.36 -5.28
N GLN A 74 2.13 4.40 -5.47
CA GLN A 74 1.20 5.04 -4.53
C GLN A 74 1.07 4.22 -3.24
N PHE A 75 0.91 2.90 -3.37
CA PHE A 75 0.81 2.01 -2.21
C PHE A 75 2.08 2.01 -1.37
N ALA A 76 3.26 1.99 -2.00
CA ALA A 76 4.54 2.07 -1.29
C ALA A 76 4.69 3.38 -0.51
N ALA A 77 4.28 4.51 -1.11
CA ALA A 77 4.28 5.81 -0.43
C ALA A 77 3.30 5.82 0.76
N TRP A 78 2.09 5.30 0.57
CA TRP A 78 1.08 5.17 1.61
C TRP A 78 1.56 4.27 2.77
N LYS A 79 2.12 3.09 2.44
CA LYS A 79 2.71 2.16 3.44
C LYS A 79 3.79 2.85 4.27
N LYS A 80 4.66 3.64 3.64
CA LYS A 80 5.74 4.38 4.34
C LYS A 80 5.19 5.45 5.29
N ALA A 81 4.06 6.07 4.94
CA ALA A 81 3.39 7.11 5.73
C ALA A 81 2.41 6.53 6.77
N ALA A 82 2.14 5.22 6.73
CA ALA A 82 1.16 4.59 7.62
C ALA A 82 1.48 4.84 9.10
N PRO A 83 0.46 5.10 9.94
CA PRO A 83 0.64 5.28 11.38
C PRO A 83 1.27 4.05 12.05
N LYS A 84 1.97 4.26 13.17
CA LYS A 84 2.71 3.18 13.87
C LYS A 84 1.85 2.02 14.37
N ASP A 85 0.55 2.22 14.53
CA ASP A 85 -0.41 1.19 14.90
C ASP A 85 -0.93 0.38 13.71
N VAL A 86 -0.62 0.79 12.47
CA VAL A 86 -0.98 0.09 11.24
C VAL A 86 0.19 -0.77 10.77
N VAL A 87 -0.07 -2.05 10.58
CA VAL A 87 0.90 -3.01 10.02
C VAL A 87 0.45 -3.39 8.62
N VAL A 88 1.27 -3.05 7.63
CA VAL A 88 0.95 -3.28 6.22
C VAL A 88 1.70 -4.50 5.72
N GLN A 89 0.95 -5.46 5.18
CA GLN A 89 1.46 -6.69 4.58
C GLN A 89 1.13 -6.75 3.10
N ARG A 90 1.97 -7.42 2.32
CA ARG A 90 1.70 -7.78 0.92
C ARG A 90 1.48 -9.28 0.80
N VAL A 91 0.42 -9.66 0.14
CA VAL A 91 0.04 -11.07 -0.06
C VAL A 91 -0.10 -11.33 -1.57
N PRO A 92 0.89 -11.99 -2.18
CA PRO A 92 0.80 -12.37 -3.58
C PRO A 92 -0.27 -13.43 -3.78
N VAL A 93 -1.20 -13.21 -4.73
CA VAL A 93 -2.29 -14.14 -5.02
C VAL A 93 -1.87 -15.28 -5.95
N ARG A 94 -2.64 -16.39 -5.91
CA ARG A 94 -2.56 -17.51 -6.83
C ARG A 94 -3.96 -17.90 -7.30
N PHE A 95 -4.47 -17.24 -8.34
CA PHE A 95 -5.76 -17.62 -8.93
C PHE A 95 -5.66 -18.88 -9.81
N ARG A 96 -4.48 -19.15 -10.37
CA ARG A 96 -4.16 -20.29 -11.23
C ARG A 96 -2.74 -20.79 -10.93
N ASP A 97 -2.40 -21.96 -11.43
CA ASP A 97 -1.09 -22.57 -11.17
C ASP A 97 0.09 -21.79 -11.75
N ASP A 98 -0.10 -21.12 -12.87
CA ASP A 98 0.92 -20.25 -13.49
C ASP A 98 1.30 -19.01 -12.68
N PHE A 99 0.53 -18.66 -11.62
CA PHE A 99 0.87 -17.58 -10.69
C PHE A 99 1.88 -18.01 -9.62
N GLU A 100 2.01 -19.32 -9.36
CA GLU A 100 2.77 -19.83 -8.22
C GLU A 100 4.23 -19.40 -8.21
N ALA A 101 4.88 -19.36 -9.38
CA ALA A 101 6.28 -18.96 -9.46
C ALA A 101 6.51 -17.53 -8.93
N GLN A 102 5.66 -16.58 -9.30
CA GLN A 102 5.75 -15.21 -8.84
C GLN A 102 5.30 -15.06 -7.38
N GLN A 103 4.29 -15.82 -6.94
CA GLN A 103 3.88 -15.87 -5.54
C GLN A 103 5.05 -16.33 -4.65
N ARG A 104 5.72 -17.41 -5.00
CA ARG A 104 6.88 -17.91 -4.26
C ARG A 104 8.07 -16.95 -4.31
N ALA A 105 8.31 -16.27 -5.46
CA ALA A 105 9.39 -15.29 -5.59
C ALA A 105 9.28 -14.17 -4.57
N TYR A 106 8.07 -13.66 -4.32
CA TYR A 106 7.86 -12.67 -3.25
C TYR A 106 8.32 -13.20 -1.88
N TYR A 107 7.97 -14.45 -1.55
CA TYR A 107 8.36 -15.04 -0.28
C TYR A 107 9.84 -15.43 -0.21
N VAL A 108 10.51 -15.65 -1.34
CA VAL A 108 11.98 -15.71 -1.37
C VAL A 108 12.56 -14.36 -0.96
N PHE A 109 12.09 -13.28 -1.56
CA PHE A 109 12.57 -11.92 -1.22
C PHE A 109 12.29 -11.59 0.25
N GLU A 110 11.11 -11.92 0.76
CA GLU A 110 10.77 -11.70 2.15
C GLU A 110 11.69 -12.52 3.10
N SER A 111 11.91 -13.80 2.79
CA SER A 111 12.74 -14.68 3.61
C SER A 111 14.22 -14.27 3.65
N LEU A 112 14.67 -13.55 2.63
CA LEU A 112 16.04 -13.03 2.50
C LEU A 112 16.15 -11.54 2.84
N ASN A 113 15.07 -10.90 3.32
CA ASN A 113 14.98 -9.45 3.58
C ASN A 113 15.30 -8.58 2.35
N LEU A 114 14.90 -9.03 1.17
CA LEU A 114 15.16 -8.37 -0.12
C LEU A 114 13.92 -7.73 -0.74
N VAL A 115 12.77 -7.68 -0.05
CA VAL A 115 11.53 -7.13 -0.62
C VAL A 115 11.74 -5.68 -1.08
N GLU A 116 12.28 -4.81 -0.23
CA GLU A 116 12.49 -3.39 -0.57
C GLU A 116 13.47 -3.20 -1.76
N ALA A 117 14.41 -4.12 -1.95
CA ALA A 117 15.40 -4.05 -3.02
C ALA A 117 14.90 -4.66 -4.35
N MET A 118 14.01 -5.64 -4.30
CA MET A 118 13.67 -6.49 -5.46
C MET A 118 12.25 -6.32 -5.96
N HIS A 119 11.31 -5.94 -5.09
CA HIS A 119 9.89 -5.89 -5.41
C HIS A 119 9.58 -4.93 -6.58
N GLY A 120 10.00 -3.67 -6.48
CA GLY A 120 9.81 -2.69 -7.55
C GLY A 120 10.59 -3.04 -8.82
N LYS A 121 11.80 -3.63 -8.68
CA LYS A 121 12.59 -4.08 -9.84
C LYS A 121 11.88 -5.19 -10.60
N LEU A 122 11.23 -6.13 -9.90
CA LEU A 122 10.51 -7.23 -10.56
C LEU A 122 9.29 -6.71 -11.32
N PHE A 123 8.52 -5.79 -10.74
CA PHE A 123 7.47 -5.09 -11.48
C PHE A 123 8.01 -4.39 -12.74
N HIS A 124 9.10 -3.63 -12.59
CA HIS A 124 9.72 -2.93 -13.72
C HIS A 124 10.17 -3.89 -14.83
N ALA A 125 10.86 -4.98 -14.46
CA ALA A 125 11.31 -6.00 -15.42
C ALA A 125 10.15 -6.61 -16.21
N ILE A 126 9.03 -6.91 -15.55
CA ILE A 126 7.86 -7.50 -16.21
C ILE A 126 7.14 -6.47 -17.08
N HIS A 127 6.86 -5.27 -16.57
CA HIS A 127 5.95 -4.32 -17.23
C HIS A 127 6.65 -3.33 -18.16
N ALA A 128 7.83 -2.84 -17.80
CA ALA A 128 8.60 -1.90 -18.62
C ALA A 128 9.55 -2.63 -19.59
N GLU A 129 10.28 -3.63 -19.10
CA GLU A 129 11.23 -4.39 -19.92
C GLU A 129 10.59 -5.59 -20.64
N ARG A 130 9.31 -5.91 -20.32
CA ARG A 130 8.52 -6.99 -20.92
C ARG A 130 9.16 -8.39 -20.79
N GLN A 131 9.90 -8.61 -19.71
CA GLN A 131 10.50 -9.89 -19.42
C GLN A 131 9.45 -10.93 -19.00
N GLN A 132 9.57 -12.15 -19.51
CA GLN A 132 8.69 -13.28 -19.16
C GLN A 132 9.22 -13.98 -17.90
N LEU A 133 8.88 -13.47 -16.72
CA LEU A 133 9.35 -13.94 -15.41
C LEU A 133 8.25 -14.73 -14.67
N ASN A 134 7.75 -15.79 -15.33
CA ASN A 134 6.63 -16.62 -14.85
C ASN A 134 7.05 -18.06 -14.50
N THR A 135 8.35 -18.37 -14.51
CA THR A 135 8.89 -19.67 -14.09
C THR A 135 10.00 -19.50 -13.06
N ALA A 136 10.23 -20.51 -12.22
CA ALA A 136 11.32 -20.50 -11.23
C ALA A 136 12.69 -20.27 -11.88
N GLN A 137 12.94 -20.87 -13.04
CA GLN A 137 14.21 -20.74 -13.78
C GLN A 137 14.41 -19.33 -14.34
N ALA A 138 13.37 -18.75 -14.96
CA ALA A 138 13.44 -17.38 -15.47
C ALA A 138 13.67 -16.37 -14.34
N LEU A 139 12.98 -16.55 -13.20
CA LEU A 139 13.17 -15.75 -12.01
C LEU A 139 14.58 -15.91 -11.41
N ALA A 140 15.11 -17.15 -11.35
CA ALA A 140 16.47 -17.41 -10.88
C ALA A 140 17.52 -16.68 -11.74
N ALA A 141 17.42 -16.81 -13.06
CA ALA A 141 18.32 -16.12 -13.99
C ALA A 141 18.22 -14.59 -13.86
N TRP A 142 17.02 -14.07 -13.66
CA TRP A 142 16.81 -12.63 -13.46
C TRP A 142 17.41 -12.14 -12.12
N VAL A 143 17.19 -12.84 -11.01
CA VAL A 143 17.75 -12.44 -9.71
C VAL A 143 19.27 -12.56 -9.69
N GLY A 144 19.87 -13.52 -10.45
CA GLY A 144 21.30 -13.66 -10.64
C GLY A 144 21.95 -12.40 -11.20
N LYS A 145 21.28 -11.78 -12.17
CA LYS A 145 21.69 -10.48 -12.76
C LYS A 145 21.46 -9.29 -11.81
N ASN A 146 20.62 -9.47 -10.77
CA ASN A 146 20.28 -8.43 -9.81
C ASN A 146 20.94 -8.60 -8.42
N GLY A 147 21.97 -9.45 -8.32
CA GLY A 147 22.83 -9.55 -7.15
C GLY A 147 22.44 -10.65 -6.13
N LEU A 148 21.44 -11.49 -6.45
CA LEU A 148 21.13 -12.68 -5.64
C LEU A 148 21.55 -13.94 -6.42
N PRO A 149 22.47 -14.78 -5.90
CA PRO A 149 22.90 -15.99 -6.59
C PRO A 149 21.73 -16.91 -6.94
N GLU A 150 21.70 -17.38 -8.19
CA GLU A 150 20.60 -18.22 -8.72
C GLU A 150 20.35 -19.47 -7.88
N GLN A 151 21.45 -20.14 -7.47
CA GLN A 151 21.36 -21.32 -6.61
C GLN A 151 20.68 -20.99 -5.27
N LYS A 152 21.05 -19.87 -4.63
CA LYS A 152 20.43 -19.43 -3.38
C LYS A 152 18.95 -19.13 -3.54
N PHE A 153 18.56 -18.53 -4.67
CA PHE A 153 17.15 -18.30 -4.99
C PHE A 153 16.40 -19.63 -5.11
N ILE A 154 16.89 -20.59 -5.89
CA ILE A 154 16.23 -21.89 -6.12
C ILE A 154 16.12 -22.71 -4.82
N GLU A 155 17.18 -22.75 -4.01
CA GLU A 155 17.16 -23.40 -2.68
C GLU A 155 16.07 -22.80 -1.79
N THR A 156 16.00 -21.46 -1.70
CA THR A 156 15.02 -20.75 -0.89
C THR A 156 13.60 -20.95 -1.46
N PHE A 157 13.45 -20.86 -2.78
CA PHE A 157 12.18 -21.05 -3.50
C PHE A 157 11.55 -22.43 -3.22
N ASN A 158 12.37 -23.48 -3.15
CA ASN A 158 11.94 -24.84 -2.87
C ASN A 158 11.86 -25.17 -1.36
N SER A 159 12.18 -24.22 -0.49
CA SER A 159 12.17 -24.44 0.95
C SER A 159 10.74 -24.66 1.47
N PHE A 160 10.64 -25.41 2.59
CA PHE A 160 9.39 -25.57 3.31
C PHE A 160 8.80 -24.23 3.78
N GLY A 161 9.68 -23.29 4.19
CA GLY A 161 9.27 -21.97 4.66
C GLY A 161 8.52 -21.18 3.57
N VAL A 162 9.08 -21.09 2.36
CA VAL A 162 8.43 -20.44 1.21
C VAL A 162 7.15 -21.15 0.81
N ALA A 163 7.16 -22.50 0.75
CA ALA A 163 5.96 -23.26 0.43
C ALA A 163 4.84 -23.05 1.46
N SER A 164 5.16 -22.95 2.75
CA SER A 164 4.18 -22.69 3.81
C SER A 164 3.59 -21.27 3.71
N LYS A 165 4.42 -20.26 3.46
CA LYS A 165 3.98 -18.87 3.26
C LYS A 165 3.08 -18.75 2.02
N ALA A 166 3.44 -19.39 0.91
CA ALA A 166 2.65 -19.41 -0.31
C ALA A 166 1.26 -20.06 -0.09
N ARG A 167 1.18 -21.20 0.63
CA ARG A 167 -0.11 -21.80 1.01
C ARG A 167 -0.95 -20.87 1.89
N ARG A 168 -0.32 -20.22 2.89
CA ARG A 168 -1.03 -19.26 3.74
C ARG A 168 -1.56 -18.06 2.93
N ALA A 169 -0.80 -17.56 1.97
CA ALA A 169 -1.25 -16.49 1.08
C ALA A 169 -2.51 -16.89 0.30
N THR A 170 -2.54 -18.10 -0.25
CA THR A 170 -3.74 -18.64 -0.93
C THR A 170 -4.92 -18.79 0.05
N GLN A 171 -4.69 -19.26 1.26
CA GLN A 171 -5.73 -19.32 2.29
C GLN A 171 -6.28 -17.94 2.67
N LEU A 172 -5.42 -16.91 2.77
CA LEU A 172 -5.85 -15.53 3.00
C LEU A 172 -6.64 -14.99 1.81
N GLN A 173 -6.18 -15.21 0.58
CA GLN A 173 -6.90 -14.87 -0.64
C GLN A 173 -8.33 -15.43 -0.61
N ASP A 174 -8.49 -16.72 -0.27
CA ASP A 174 -9.78 -17.39 -0.22
C ASP A 174 -10.64 -16.86 0.94
N ALA A 175 -10.05 -16.65 2.12
CA ALA A 175 -10.75 -16.15 3.30
C ALA A 175 -11.29 -14.72 3.10
N PHE A 176 -10.56 -13.88 2.36
CA PHE A 176 -11.01 -12.54 1.96
C PHE A 176 -11.88 -12.55 0.70
N LYS A 177 -12.10 -13.71 0.08
CA LYS A 177 -12.87 -13.86 -1.17
C LYS A 177 -12.36 -12.97 -2.30
N VAL A 178 -11.04 -12.84 -2.42
CA VAL A 178 -10.40 -11.98 -3.42
C VAL A 178 -10.71 -12.48 -4.83
N GLN A 179 -11.35 -11.66 -5.65
CA GLN A 179 -11.74 -12.00 -7.02
C GLN A 179 -10.84 -11.31 -8.07
N GLY A 180 -10.12 -10.28 -7.68
CA GLY A 180 -9.23 -9.52 -8.54
C GLY A 180 -8.18 -8.76 -7.73
N VAL A 181 -7.15 -8.26 -8.43
CA VAL A 181 -6.07 -7.50 -7.82
C VAL A 181 -5.73 -6.24 -8.63
N PRO A 182 -5.26 -5.17 -7.99
CA PRO A 182 -4.98 -5.04 -6.55
C PRO A 182 -6.25 -4.98 -5.70
N ALA A 183 -6.16 -5.50 -4.46
CA ALA A 183 -7.24 -5.43 -3.48
C ALA A 183 -6.68 -5.20 -2.07
N LEU A 184 -7.47 -4.66 -1.17
CA LEU A 184 -7.09 -4.35 0.20
C LEU A 184 -7.98 -5.07 1.20
N GLY A 185 -7.35 -5.72 2.19
CA GLY A 185 -8.01 -6.27 3.37
C GLY A 185 -7.68 -5.45 4.60
N VAL A 186 -8.65 -5.16 5.49
CA VAL A 186 -8.42 -4.37 6.71
C VAL A 186 -8.89 -5.14 7.94
N ALA A 187 -8.00 -5.31 8.90
CA ALA A 187 -8.24 -5.88 10.24
C ALA A 187 -8.87 -7.28 10.23
N GLY A 188 -8.70 -8.06 9.15
CA GLY A 188 -9.36 -9.36 8.99
C GLY A 188 -10.88 -9.26 8.89
N ARG A 189 -11.44 -8.09 8.61
CA ARG A 189 -12.88 -7.81 8.66
C ARG A 189 -13.46 -7.22 7.39
N PHE A 190 -12.69 -6.40 6.69
CA PHE A 190 -13.16 -5.61 5.58
C PHE A 190 -12.35 -5.85 4.34
N TYR A 191 -13.00 -5.76 3.19
CA TYR A 191 -12.41 -5.89 1.86
C TYR A 191 -12.81 -4.71 1.00
N THR A 192 -11.87 -4.18 0.21
CA THR A 192 -12.13 -3.18 -0.84
C THR A 192 -11.17 -3.37 -2.00
N ASP A 193 -11.58 -2.95 -3.18
CA ASP A 193 -10.78 -2.99 -4.41
C ASP A 193 -11.20 -1.92 -5.41
N GLY A 194 -10.52 -1.91 -6.56
CA GLY A 194 -10.83 -0.98 -7.64
C GLY A 194 -12.19 -1.23 -8.32
N SER A 195 -12.77 -2.42 -8.21
CA SER A 195 -14.10 -2.72 -8.77
C SER A 195 -15.20 -2.06 -7.95
N LEU A 196 -15.07 -2.06 -6.63
CA LEU A 196 -15.98 -1.40 -5.71
C LEU A 196 -15.84 0.12 -5.76
N THR A 197 -14.62 0.62 -5.80
CA THR A 197 -14.30 2.03 -5.61
C THR A 197 -14.04 2.79 -6.90
N GLN A 198 -14.01 2.10 -8.06
CA GLN A 198 -13.65 2.59 -9.39
C GLN A 198 -12.18 3.00 -9.55
N THR A 199 -11.48 3.35 -8.47
CA THR A 199 -10.04 3.70 -8.48
C THR A 199 -9.34 3.18 -7.24
N MET A 200 -8.06 2.85 -7.34
CA MET A 200 -7.26 2.46 -6.18
C MET A 200 -6.95 3.63 -5.23
N ASP A 201 -6.97 4.87 -5.72
CA ASP A 201 -6.95 6.09 -4.87
C ASP A 201 -8.12 6.08 -3.88
N ARG A 202 -9.31 5.80 -4.40
CA ARG A 202 -10.50 5.70 -3.56
C ARG A 202 -10.42 4.49 -2.62
N ALA A 203 -9.89 3.35 -3.07
CA ALA A 203 -9.70 2.18 -2.22
C ALA A 203 -8.77 2.48 -1.02
N LEU A 204 -7.71 3.26 -1.21
CA LEU A 204 -6.86 3.71 -0.09
C LEU A 204 -7.60 4.62 0.88
N GLN A 205 -8.40 5.58 0.39
CA GLN A 205 -9.24 6.41 1.27
C GLN A 205 -10.25 5.58 2.07
N VAL A 206 -10.81 4.54 1.44
CA VAL A 206 -11.69 3.57 2.10
C VAL A 206 -10.92 2.80 3.17
N ALA A 207 -9.72 2.32 2.89
CA ALA A 207 -8.89 1.64 3.88
C ALA A 207 -8.57 2.54 5.08
N GLU A 208 -8.23 3.82 4.87
CA GLU A 208 -8.02 4.81 5.94
C GLU A 208 -9.29 5.02 6.79
N TYR A 209 -10.44 5.14 6.14
CA TYR A 209 -11.73 5.23 6.85
C TYR A 209 -11.97 3.98 7.71
N LEU A 210 -11.76 2.77 7.16
CA LEU A 210 -11.94 1.51 7.86
C LEU A 210 -10.96 1.33 9.04
N ILE A 211 -9.70 1.76 8.88
CA ILE A 211 -8.73 1.85 9.99
C ILE A 211 -9.30 2.73 11.11
N GLY A 212 -9.89 3.88 10.77
CA GLY A 212 -10.58 4.75 11.72
C GLY A 212 -11.77 4.09 12.42
N GLU A 213 -12.57 3.30 11.70
CA GLU A 213 -13.68 2.54 12.28
C GLU A 213 -13.18 1.46 13.25
N VAL A 214 -12.14 0.71 12.88
CA VAL A 214 -11.51 -0.29 13.75
C VAL A 214 -10.99 0.33 15.05
N ARG A 215 -10.34 1.51 14.98
CA ARG A 215 -9.89 2.25 16.18
C ARG A 215 -11.04 2.65 17.12
N ARG A 216 -12.22 2.89 16.58
CA ARG A 216 -13.45 3.20 17.34
C ARG A 216 -14.18 1.97 17.85
N GLY A 217 -13.63 0.77 17.64
CA GLY A 217 -14.25 -0.49 18.05
C GLY A 217 -15.43 -0.97 17.16
N ARG A 218 -15.53 -0.40 15.97
CA ARG A 218 -16.62 -0.71 15.02
C ARG A 218 -16.16 -1.70 13.97
#